data_defcdc8991a250d1c23f8bf4eab41465
#
_entry.id   defcdc8991a250d1c23f8bf4eab41465
#
_cell.length_a   1.000
_cell.length_b   1.000
_cell.length_c   1.000
_cell.angle_alpha   90.00
_cell.angle_beta   90.00
_cell.angle_gamma   90.00
#
_symmetry.space_group_name_H-M   'P 1'
#
loop_
_entity.id
_entity.type
_entity.pdbx_description
1 polymer ?
#
loop_
_entity_poly.entity_id
_entity_poly.type
_entity_poly.pdbx_seq_one_letter_code
_entity_poly.pdbx_strand_id
1 'polypeptide(L)'
;MIDALMAWLEEQSITEVECLVSDMAGIPRGKIVPVNKFKTSLQDGSLRLPEYVFGQLVTGEYVSSEVLLETVSDIYLVPDMMSQRLVPWYKEPTAQIIHDAIYHDGSMVDVAPRQVLKAVISRFDALGLKPIIAPELEFFLVRKEDEANTPLSPPVGRSGRAEMARQAYGIDAVNEFDPLFEDIYDYCDAQHLDVDTLSHEAGAAQMEINFNHGDALDLADQTFLFKRTVRQAALDHNVHATFMAKPMQNQPGSAMHIHVSVVDKVTGRNIFSNEDGSPSEMFTHALGGMQRYLAAAMPLMAPYINSYRRLLSGEDSPTNLAWGVDNRTVGLRVPRSAPEHRRIENRIPGADSNPYLAVAATLAAVCLGLERQIKAKKERTKSGEDLTTIPRNLDTALDKLSKETALHEILGDRFVTIFDEIKRAESDAYLQVISPWEREYLLLNV
;
A
#
# COMPACT_ATOMS: atom_id res chain seq x y z
N MET A 1 -17.47 9.48 -21.74
CA MET A 1 -17.08 9.22 -20.32
C MET A 1 -17.79 10.15 -19.34
N ILE A 2 -17.74 11.49 -19.49
CA ILE A 2 -18.46 12.41 -18.58
C ILE A 2 -19.96 12.10 -18.55
N ASP A 3 -20.59 11.90 -19.70
CA ASP A 3 -22.03 11.58 -19.76
C ASP A 3 -22.38 10.27 -19.03
N ALA A 4 -21.50 9.28 -19.07
CA ALA A 4 -21.69 8.01 -18.36
C ALA A 4 -21.61 8.22 -16.82
N LEU A 5 -20.62 9.01 -16.35
CA LEU A 5 -20.54 9.37 -14.93
C LEU A 5 -21.78 10.15 -14.47
N MET A 6 -22.23 11.10 -15.29
CA MET A 6 -23.43 11.89 -14.99
C MET A 6 -24.69 11.03 -14.89
N ALA A 7 -24.85 10.07 -15.82
CA ALA A 7 -25.96 9.11 -15.78
C ALA A 7 -25.90 8.21 -14.55
N TRP A 8 -24.71 7.72 -14.18
CA TRP A 8 -24.51 6.91 -12.98
C TRP A 8 -24.83 7.68 -11.69
N LEU A 9 -24.39 8.96 -11.57
CA LEU A 9 -24.73 9.81 -10.42
C LEU A 9 -26.24 10.01 -10.27
N GLU A 10 -26.98 10.08 -11.37
CA GLU A 10 -28.45 10.22 -11.37
C GLU A 10 -29.11 8.89 -11.05
N GLU A 11 -28.70 7.80 -11.64
CA GLU A 11 -29.22 6.45 -11.39
C GLU A 11 -29.07 6.06 -9.90
N GLN A 12 -27.92 6.36 -9.31
CA GLN A 12 -27.63 6.09 -7.90
C GLN A 12 -28.21 7.16 -6.95
N SER A 13 -28.92 8.19 -7.50
CA SER A 13 -29.49 9.29 -6.71
C SER A 13 -28.50 9.99 -5.80
N ILE A 14 -27.23 10.13 -6.26
CA ILE A 14 -26.14 10.71 -5.47
C ILE A 14 -26.43 12.15 -5.10
N THR A 15 -26.27 12.48 -3.81
CA THR A 15 -26.47 13.81 -3.25
C THR A 15 -25.18 14.59 -3.08
N GLU A 16 -24.08 13.88 -2.77
CA GLU A 16 -22.75 14.46 -2.59
C GLU A 16 -21.63 13.53 -3.10
N VAL A 17 -20.48 14.12 -3.39
CA VAL A 17 -19.31 13.42 -3.94
C VAL A 17 -18.08 13.73 -3.09
N GLU A 18 -17.44 12.68 -2.61
CA GLU A 18 -16.09 12.73 -2.02
C GLU A 18 -15.06 12.68 -3.14
N CYS A 19 -14.38 13.79 -3.36
CA CYS A 19 -13.33 13.92 -4.37
C CYS A 19 -11.98 13.65 -3.74
N LEU A 20 -11.40 12.47 -4.01
CA LEU A 20 -10.27 11.93 -3.26
C LEU A 20 -8.96 11.99 -4.05
N VAL A 21 -7.87 12.30 -3.34
CA VAL A 21 -6.48 12.01 -3.73
C VAL A 21 -5.79 11.29 -2.59
N SER A 22 -4.76 10.51 -2.88
CA SER A 22 -3.90 9.89 -1.85
C SER A 22 -2.74 10.83 -1.53
N ASP A 23 -2.52 11.16 -0.24
CA ASP A 23 -1.26 11.79 0.18
C ASP A 23 -0.11 10.78 0.26
N MET A 24 1.09 11.22 0.70
CA MET A 24 2.28 10.36 0.81
C MET A 24 2.12 9.21 1.83
N ALA A 25 1.28 9.41 2.84
CA ALA A 25 0.98 8.40 3.85
C ALA A 25 -0.11 7.40 3.42
N GLY A 26 -0.76 7.62 2.26
CA GLY A 26 -1.91 6.83 1.83
C GLY A 26 -3.20 7.23 2.54
N ILE A 27 -3.27 8.44 3.08
CA ILE A 27 -4.48 8.98 3.69
C ILE A 27 -5.32 9.64 2.59
N PRO A 28 -6.65 9.34 2.53
CA PRO A 28 -7.54 10.03 1.62
C PRO A 28 -7.63 11.53 1.97
N ARG A 29 -7.25 12.37 1.03
CA ARG A 29 -7.37 13.82 1.11
C ARG A 29 -8.33 14.31 0.04
N GLY A 30 -8.98 15.45 0.25
CA GLY A 30 -9.89 15.97 -0.78
C GLY A 30 -10.97 16.85 -0.25
N LYS A 31 -12.09 16.87 -0.97
CA LYS A 31 -13.28 17.68 -0.62
C LYS A 31 -14.53 16.84 -0.78
N ILE A 32 -15.49 17.07 0.10
CA ILE A 32 -16.86 16.58 -0.06
C ILE A 32 -17.67 17.73 -0.64
N VAL A 33 -18.30 17.52 -1.76
CA VAL A 33 -19.07 18.57 -2.46
C VAL A 33 -20.47 18.08 -2.84
N PRO A 34 -21.50 18.94 -2.76
CA PRO A 34 -22.80 18.59 -3.30
C PRO A 34 -22.72 18.20 -4.79
N VAL A 35 -23.51 17.22 -5.22
CA VAL A 35 -23.46 16.67 -6.59
C VAL A 35 -23.59 17.77 -7.66
N ASN A 36 -24.45 18.78 -7.44
CA ASN A 36 -24.59 19.89 -8.40
C ASN A 36 -23.31 20.73 -8.50
N LYS A 37 -22.59 20.94 -7.40
CA LYS A 37 -21.28 21.62 -7.41
C LYS A 37 -20.23 20.75 -8.10
N PHE A 38 -20.24 19.45 -7.87
CA PHE A 38 -19.37 18.51 -8.59
C PHE A 38 -19.62 18.58 -10.10
N LYS A 39 -20.89 18.50 -10.54
CA LYS A 39 -21.28 18.65 -11.95
C LYS A 39 -20.78 19.95 -12.59
N THR A 40 -20.87 21.07 -11.86
CA THR A 40 -20.34 22.36 -12.33
C THR A 40 -18.81 22.31 -12.44
N SER A 41 -18.14 21.72 -11.46
CA SER A 41 -16.66 21.64 -11.45
C SER A 41 -16.06 20.80 -12.59
N LEU A 42 -16.81 19.84 -13.12
CA LEU A 42 -16.42 19.09 -14.32
C LEU A 42 -16.37 19.97 -15.58
N GLN A 43 -17.15 21.05 -15.61
CA GLN A 43 -17.24 21.98 -16.75
C GLN A 43 -16.24 23.13 -16.63
N ASP A 44 -16.08 23.69 -15.43
CA ASP A 44 -15.30 24.92 -15.21
C ASP A 44 -13.93 24.69 -14.56
N GLY A 45 -13.58 23.43 -14.23
CA GLY A 45 -12.30 23.09 -13.58
C GLY A 45 -12.14 23.74 -12.20
N SER A 46 -13.24 24.02 -11.48
CA SER A 46 -13.17 24.75 -10.21
C SER A 46 -12.80 23.89 -9.01
N LEU A 47 -12.70 22.56 -9.17
CA LEU A 47 -12.28 21.67 -8.09
C LEU A 47 -10.75 21.68 -7.94
N ARG A 48 -10.29 22.22 -6.82
CA ARG A 48 -8.86 22.46 -6.58
C ARG A 48 -8.46 22.10 -5.16
N LEU A 49 -7.18 21.79 -4.98
CA LEU A 49 -6.49 21.67 -3.69
C LEU A 49 -5.16 22.41 -3.77
N PRO A 50 -4.60 22.89 -2.65
CA PRO A 50 -3.22 23.35 -2.65
C PRO A 50 -2.26 22.17 -2.85
N GLU A 51 -1.19 22.34 -3.65
CA GLU A 51 -0.21 21.29 -3.95
C GLU A 51 0.43 20.70 -2.68
N TYR A 52 0.66 21.52 -1.67
CA TYR A 52 1.29 21.06 -0.43
C TYR A 52 0.47 20.02 0.36
N VAL A 53 -0.73 19.66 -0.09
CA VAL A 53 -1.44 18.46 0.41
C VAL A 53 -0.55 17.21 0.31
N PHE A 54 0.34 17.16 -0.69
CA PHE A 54 1.33 16.09 -0.84
C PHE A 54 2.57 16.26 0.04
N GLY A 55 2.75 17.40 0.71
CA GLY A 55 3.81 17.65 1.68
C GLY A 55 3.38 17.49 3.14
N GLN A 56 2.19 16.93 3.39
CA GLN A 56 1.68 16.76 4.75
C GLN A 56 2.30 15.55 5.43
N LEU A 57 2.77 15.76 6.68
CA LEU A 57 3.27 14.70 7.57
C LEU A 57 2.09 13.91 8.15
N VAL A 58 2.35 12.71 8.63
CA VAL A 58 1.33 11.89 9.34
C VAL A 58 0.82 12.58 10.61
N THR A 59 1.58 13.52 11.18
CA THR A 59 1.20 14.35 12.33
C THR A 59 0.21 15.46 11.96
N GLY A 60 -0.02 15.72 10.67
CA GLY A 60 -0.87 16.79 10.16
C GLY A 60 -0.14 18.09 9.84
N GLU A 61 1.11 18.23 10.24
CA GLU A 61 1.97 19.36 9.88
C GLU A 61 2.45 19.25 8.42
N TYR A 62 3.04 20.32 7.89
CA TYR A 62 3.61 20.33 6.55
C TYR A 62 5.12 20.32 6.61
N VAL A 63 5.77 19.57 5.71
CA VAL A 63 7.21 19.61 5.55
C VAL A 63 7.64 20.99 5.05
N SER A 64 8.75 21.51 5.59
CA SER A 64 9.42 22.68 5.03
C SER A 64 10.28 22.22 3.85
N SER A 65 9.84 22.47 2.63
CA SER A 65 10.53 22.06 1.41
C SER A 65 10.61 23.19 0.43
N GLU A 66 11.82 23.51 -0.05
CA GLU A 66 12.00 24.50 -1.12
C GLU A 66 11.35 24.05 -2.43
N VAL A 67 11.26 22.75 -2.65
CA VAL A 67 10.67 22.15 -3.86
C VAL A 67 9.16 22.38 -3.94
N LEU A 68 8.43 22.38 -2.80
CA LEU A 68 6.98 22.68 -2.75
C LEU A 68 6.69 24.18 -2.62
N LEU A 69 7.58 24.95 -1.96
CA LEU A 69 7.37 26.39 -1.73
C LEU A 69 7.46 27.22 -3.02
N GLU A 70 8.22 26.77 -4.00
CA GLU A 70 8.31 27.44 -5.32
C GLU A 70 6.94 27.41 -6.07
N THR A 71 6.06 26.50 -5.69
CA THR A 71 4.77 26.25 -6.36
C THR A 71 3.56 26.43 -5.43
N VAL A 72 3.53 27.44 -4.52
CA VAL A 72 2.38 27.71 -3.65
C VAL A 72 1.15 28.08 -4.51
N SER A 73 0.73 27.15 -5.36
CA SER A 73 -0.42 27.30 -6.24
C SER A 73 -1.42 26.15 -6.03
N ASP A 74 -2.66 26.43 -6.35
CA ASP A 74 -3.67 25.38 -6.43
C ASP A 74 -3.38 24.45 -7.61
N ILE A 75 -3.59 23.17 -7.38
CA ILE A 75 -3.67 22.13 -8.39
C ILE A 75 -5.13 21.82 -8.69
N TYR A 76 -5.40 21.40 -9.92
CA TYR A 76 -6.73 20.98 -10.35
C TYR A 76 -6.92 19.50 -10.12
N LEU A 77 -8.11 19.12 -9.71
CA LEU A 77 -8.51 17.72 -9.54
C LEU A 77 -9.34 17.27 -10.73
N VAL A 78 -8.85 16.27 -11.44
CA VAL A 78 -9.52 15.65 -12.59
C VAL A 78 -9.98 14.26 -12.19
N PRO A 79 -11.30 13.97 -12.20
CA PRO A 79 -11.80 12.68 -11.79
C PRO A 79 -11.35 11.57 -12.74
N ASP A 80 -10.92 10.44 -12.17
CA ASP A 80 -10.80 9.21 -12.94
C ASP A 80 -12.20 8.59 -13.10
N MET A 81 -12.70 8.59 -14.33
CA MET A 81 -14.05 8.18 -14.68
C MET A 81 -14.31 6.67 -14.50
N MET A 82 -13.29 5.88 -14.15
CA MET A 82 -13.41 4.45 -13.85
C MET A 82 -13.34 4.16 -12.35
N SER A 83 -13.06 5.18 -11.54
CA SER A 83 -12.87 5.03 -10.09
C SER A 83 -14.11 5.36 -9.26
N GLN A 84 -15.24 5.74 -9.90
CA GLN A 84 -16.45 6.05 -9.15
C GLN A 84 -16.97 4.83 -8.37
N ARG A 85 -17.26 5.03 -7.09
CA ARG A 85 -17.76 4.01 -6.16
C ARG A 85 -18.82 4.63 -5.24
N LEU A 86 -19.75 3.81 -4.75
CA LEU A 86 -20.63 4.20 -3.65
C LEU A 86 -19.84 4.31 -2.34
N VAL A 87 -20.37 5.09 -1.39
CA VAL A 87 -19.90 5.10 0.00
C VAL A 87 -21.01 4.46 0.86
N PRO A 88 -20.94 3.14 1.13
CA PRO A 88 -22.09 2.37 1.62
C PRO A 88 -22.47 2.62 3.07
N TRP A 89 -21.58 3.20 3.89
CA TRP A 89 -21.81 3.46 5.33
C TRP A 89 -22.51 4.77 5.63
N TYR A 90 -22.76 5.62 4.62
CA TYR A 90 -23.51 6.85 4.84
C TYR A 90 -25.00 6.63 4.58
N LYS A 91 -25.83 7.35 5.36
CA LYS A 91 -27.29 7.32 5.19
C LYS A 91 -27.71 8.00 3.89
N GLU A 92 -27.07 9.11 3.54
CA GLU A 92 -27.33 9.83 2.30
C GLU A 92 -26.51 9.20 1.16
N PRO A 93 -27.11 9.01 -0.04
CA PRO A 93 -26.38 8.44 -1.18
C PRO A 93 -25.17 9.30 -1.55
N THR A 94 -24.00 8.79 -1.25
CA THR A 94 -22.70 9.46 -1.43
C THR A 94 -21.84 8.64 -2.40
N ALA A 95 -21.20 9.32 -3.33
CA ALA A 95 -20.16 8.75 -4.19
C ALA A 95 -18.77 9.13 -3.69
N GLN A 96 -17.79 8.26 -3.90
CA GLN A 96 -16.37 8.61 -3.82
C GLN A 96 -15.73 8.42 -5.19
N ILE A 97 -14.88 9.35 -5.57
CA ILE A 97 -14.19 9.35 -6.87
C ILE A 97 -12.73 9.71 -6.64
N ILE A 98 -11.82 8.89 -7.13
CA ILE A 98 -10.39 9.18 -7.11
C ILE A 98 -10.07 10.18 -8.22
N HIS A 99 -9.23 11.16 -7.92
CA HIS A 99 -8.84 12.20 -8.84
C HIS A 99 -7.34 12.17 -9.11
N ASP A 100 -6.99 12.43 -10.36
CA ASP A 100 -5.63 12.83 -10.71
C ASP A 100 -5.45 14.33 -10.42
N ALA A 101 -4.25 14.70 -10.02
CA ALA A 101 -3.88 16.09 -9.80
C ALA A 101 -3.09 16.62 -11.00
N ILE A 102 -3.47 17.80 -11.51
CA ILE A 102 -2.79 18.47 -12.62
C ILE A 102 -2.46 19.92 -12.29
N TYR A 103 -1.38 20.44 -12.88
CA TYR A 103 -1.02 21.84 -12.80
C TYR A 103 -1.86 22.69 -13.77
N HIS A 104 -1.72 24.01 -13.67
CA HIS A 104 -2.46 24.95 -14.53
C HIS A 104 -2.13 24.81 -16.02
N ASP A 105 -0.94 24.37 -16.37
CA ASP A 105 -0.51 24.10 -17.74
C ASP A 105 -0.99 22.75 -18.30
N GLY A 106 -1.72 21.98 -17.49
CA GLY A 106 -2.24 20.65 -17.83
C GLY A 106 -1.26 19.51 -17.59
N SER A 107 -0.04 19.78 -17.15
CA SER A 107 0.92 18.72 -16.78
C SER A 107 0.48 18.02 -15.49
N MET A 108 0.85 16.74 -15.35
CA MET A 108 0.52 15.95 -14.16
C MET A 108 1.37 16.38 -12.98
N VAL A 109 0.78 16.36 -11.78
CA VAL A 109 1.51 16.58 -10.52
C VAL A 109 2.36 15.35 -10.23
N ASP A 110 3.64 15.43 -10.55
CA ASP A 110 4.61 14.34 -10.53
C ASP A 110 4.92 13.79 -9.13
N VAL A 111 4.58 14.54 -8.09
CA VAL A 111 4.75 14.11 -6.68
C VAL A 111 3.53 13.35 -6.14
N ALA A 112 2.39 13.36 -6.82
CA ALA A 112 1.20 12.64 -6.38
C ALA A 112 1.44 11.11 -6.43
N PRO A 113 1.22 10.36 -5.33
CA PRO A 113 1.52 8.92 -5.28
C PRO A 113 0.90 8.09 -6.41
N ARG A 114 -0.35 8.39 -6.77
CA ARG A 114 -1.03 7.72 -7.88
C ARG A 114 -0.36 8.00 -9.23
N GLN A 115 0.13 9.23 -9.42
CA GLN A 115 0.86 9.62 -10.64
C GLN A 115 2.23 8.95 -10.72
N VAL A 116 2.93 8.78 -9.60
CA VAL A 116 4.18 8.02 -9.54
C VAL A 116 3.96 6.57 -10.01
N LEU A 117 2.90 5.91 -9.57
CA LEU A 117 2.55 4.57 -10.04
C LEU A 117 2.22 4.57 -11.54
N LYS A 118 1.45 5.53 -12.03
CA LYS A 118 1.13 5.67 -13.48
C LYS A 118 2.39 5.85 -14.31
N ALA A 119 3.36 6.63 -13.83
CA ALA A 119 4.65 6.82 -14.51
C ALA A 119 5.44 5.49 -14.61
N VAL A 120 5.48 4.70 -13.54
CA VAL A 120 6.11 3.37 -13.56
C VAL A 120 5.38 2.42 -14.53
N ILE A 121 4.05 2.39 -14.53
CA ILE A 121 3.26 1.56 -15.44
C ILE A 121 3.53 1.95 -16.90
N SER A 122 3.68 3.24 -17.20
CA SER A 122 3.97 3.71 -18.56
C SER A 122 5.31 3.20 -19.11
N ARG A 123 6.28 2.86 -18.24
CA ARG A 123 7.55 2.21 -18.66
C ARG A 123 7.30 0.78 -19.15
N PHE A 124 6.41 0.04 -18.51
CA PHE A 124 5.99 -1.28 -19.01
C PHE A 124 5.27 -1.16 -20.35
N ASP A 125 4.42 -0.13 -20.50
CA ASP A 125 3.72 0.14 -21.76
C ASP A 125 4.68 0.36 -22.92
N ALA A 126 5.77 1.11 -22.69
CA ALA A 126 6.82 1.33 -23.66
C ALA A 126 7.56 0.04 -24.08
N LEU A 127 7.58 -0.98 -23.21
CA LEU A 127 8.14 -2.29 -23.49
C LEU A 127 7.12 -3.25 -24.14
N GLY A 128 5.87 -2.83 -24.38
CA GLY A 128 4.79 -3.69 -24.86
C GLY A 128 4.28 -4.68 -23.79
N LEU A 129 4.52 -4.38 -22.53
CA LEU A 129 4.22 -5.24 -21.39
C LEU A 129 3.12 -4.63 -20.51
N LYS A 130 2.43 -5.49 -19.74
CA LYS A 130 1.44 -5.08 -18.74
C LYS A 130 1.74 -5.80 -17.40
N PRO A 131 1.99 -5.06 -16.31
CA PRO A 131 2.10 -5.65 -14.98
C PRO A 131 0.72 -6.06 -14.46
N ILE A 132 0.66 -7.23 -13.84
CA ILE A 132 -0.51 -7.78 -13.15
C ILE A 132 -0.10 -7.98 -11.70
N ILE A 133 -0.92 -7.52 -10.77
CA ILE A 133 -0.65 -7.67 -9.33
C ILE A 133 -1.81 -8.36 -8.61
N ALA A 134 -1.55 -8.84 -7.40
CA ALA A 134 -2.55 -9.24 -6.41
C ALA A 134 -2.02 -8.85 -5.01
N PRO A 135 -2.63 -7.88 -4.34
CA PRO A 135 -2.30 -7.54 -2.95
C PRO A 135 -2.92 -8.56 -1.98
N GLU A 136 -2.18 -8.87 -0.90
CA GLU A 136 -2.69 -9.57 0.30
C GLU A 136 -2.52 -8.60 1.46
N LEU A 137 -3.59 -8.25 2.17
CA LEU A 137 -3.55 -7.19 3.17
C LEU A 137 -3.93 -7.68 4.55
N GLU A 138 -2.97 -7.65 5.47
CA GLU A 138 -3.14 -7.99 6.87
C GLU A 138 -3.51 -6.77 7.72
N PHE A 139 -4.32 -7.00 8.75
CA PHE A 139 -4.68 -5.97 9.74
C PHE A 139 -5.05 -6.61 11.08
N PHE A 140 -4.98 -5.81 12.15
CA PHE A 140 -5.48 -6.21 13.45
C PHE A 140 -6.80 -5.52 13.77
N LEU A 141 -7.71 -6.26 14.36
CA LEU A 141 -8.80 -5.68 15.14
C LEU A 141 -8.30 -5.43 16.56
N VAL A 142 -8.56 -4.24 17.06
CA VAL A 142 -8.15 -3.85 18.41
C VAL A 142 -9.30 -3.18 19.14
N ARG A 143 -9.29 -3.30 20.47
CA ARG A 143 -10.26 -2.63 21.32
C ARG A 143 -10.18 -1.11 21.09
N LYS A 144 -11.32 -0.46 21.10
CA LYS A 144 -11.40 0.99 21.08
C LYS A 144 -10.94 1.53 22.45
N GLU A 145 -9.78 2.18 22.45
CA GLU A 145 -9.19 2.79 23.64
C GLU A 145 -9.20 4.31 23.49
N ASP A 146 -9.47 5.02 24.57
CA ASP A 146 -9.57 6.49 24.55
C ASP A 146 -8.22 7.17 24.80
N GLU A 147 -7.22 6.43 25.32
CA GLU A 147 -5.92 6.99 25.67
C GLU A 147 -4.79 6.42 24.81
N ALA A 148 -4.05 7.29 24.14
CA ALA A 148 -2.94 6.92 23.24
C ALA A 148 -1.79 6.16 23.95
N ASN A 149 -1.64 6.29 25.28
CA ASN A 149 -0.62 5.61 26.05
C ASN A 149 -1.03 4.19 26.50
N THR A 150 -2.29 3.81 26.33
CA THR A 150 -2.77 2.46 26.65
C THR A 150 -2.26 1.47 25.59
N PRO A 151 -1.60 0.36 25.99
CA PRO A 151 -1.22 -0.66 25.02
C PRO A 151 -2.43 -1.24 24.30
N LEU A 152 -2.32 -1.39 22.98
CA LEU A 152 -3.38 -2.00 22.18
C LEU A 152 -3.63 -3.45 22.63
N SER A 153 -4.89 -3.85 22.63
CA SER A 153 -5.34 -5.18 23.01
C SER A 153 -6.40 -5.72 22.03
N PRO A 154 -6.49 -7.05 21.84
CA PRO A 154 -7.53 -7.66 21.04
C PRO A 154 -8.93 -7.31 21.58
N PRO A 155 -9.93 -7.12 20.71
CA PRO A 155 -11.29 -6.84 21.15
C PRO A 155 -11.97 -8.11 21.70
N VAL A 156 -13.09 -7.93 22.35
CA VAL A 156 -13.94 -9.03 22.82
C VAL A 156 -14.83 -9.49 21.67
N GLY A 157 -14.70 -10.76 21.29
CA GLY A 157 -15.55 -11.37 20.27
C GLY A 157 -16.93 -11.76 20.80
N ARG A 158 -17.75 -12.39 19.94
CA ARG A 158 -19.12 -12.81 20.28
C ARG A 158 -19.22 -13.82 21.43
N SER A 159 -18.16 -14.58 21.68
CA SER A 159 -18.05 -15.48 22.85
C SER A 159 -17.97 -14.75 24.19
N GLY A 160 -17.80 -13.42 24.21
CA GLY A 160 -17.62 -12.62 25.41
C GLY A 160 -16.19 -12.63 25.93
N ARG A 161 -15.22 -13.15 25.17
CA ARG A 161 -13.80 -13.20 25.53
C ARG A 161 -12.92 -12.55 24.46
N ALA A 162 -11.84 -11.91 24.92
CA ALA A 162 -10.78 -11.47 24.01
C ALA A 162 -9.92 -12.67 23.62
N GLU A 163 -9.48 -12.71 22.38
CA GLU A 163 -8.55 -13.71 21.90
C GLU A 163 -7.16 -13.51 22.54
N MET A 164 -6.57 -14.59 23.03
CA MET A 164 -5.25 -14.57 23.69
C MET A 164 -4.23 -15.48 23.01
N ALA A 165 -4.71 -16.52 22.33
CA ALA A 165 -3.86 -17.51 21.69
C ALA A 165 -3.70 -17.18 20.18
N ARG A 166 -2.63 -17.67 19.57
CA ARG A 166 -2.44 -17.63 18.12
C ARG A 166 -3.35 -18.67 17.47
N GLN A 167 -4.22 -18.22 16.56
CA GLN A 167 -5.28 -19.03 15.94
C GLN A 167 -5.16 -19.08 14.41
N ALA A 168 -3.94 -19.06 13.88
CA ALA A 168 -3.71 -19.05 12.43
C ALA A 168 -4.60 -20.09 11.71
N TYR A 169 -5.34 -19.62 10.68
CA TYR A 169 -6.33 -20.37 9.92
C TYR A 169 -7.52 -20.91 10.73
N GLY A 170 -7.75 -20.39 11.95
CA GLY A 170 -8.88 -20.77 12.79
C GLY A 170 -10.19 -20.19 12.29
N ILE A 171 -11.09 -21.04 11.76
CA ILE A 171 -12.40 -20.60 11.24
C ILE A 171 -13.27 -20.02 12.37
N ASP A 172 -13.29 -20.69 13.54
CA ASP A 172 -14.07 -20.19 14.69
C ASP A 172 -13.53 -18.85 15.20
N ALA A 173 -12.22 -18.59 15.06
CA ALA A 173 -11.63 -17.33 15.46
C ALA A 173 -12.04 -16.17 14.51
N VAL A 174 -12.13 -16.42 13.21
CA VAL A 174 -12.76 -15.48 12.26
C VAL A 174 -14.21 -15.22 12.67
N ASN A 175 -14.97 -16.26 12.95
CA ASN A 175 -16.40 -16.19 13.31
C ASN A 175 -16.66 -15.43 14.61
N GLU A 176 -15.67 -15.20 15.48
CA GLU A 176 -15.82 -14.30 16.64
C GLU A 176 -16.24 -12.88 16.25
N PHE A 177 -15.93 -12.46 15.01
CA PHE A 177 -16.22 -11.13 14.46
C PHE A 177 -17.09 -11.20 13.19
N ASP A 178 -17.85 -12.28 13.00
CA ASP A 178 -18.67 -12.56 11.83
C ASP A 178 -19.52 -11.36 11.33
N PRO A 179 -20.32 -10.65 12.16
CA PRO A 179 -21.10 -9.50 11.68
C PRO A 179 -20.26 -8.35 11.10
N LEU A 180 -19.04 -8.16 11.62
CA LEU A 180 -18.13 -7.16 11.09
C LEU A 180 -17.61 -7.55 9.70
N PHE A 181 -17.33 -8.85 9.51
CA PHE A 181 -16.88 -9.34 8.20
C PHE A 181 -17.98 -9.38 7.17
N GLU A 182 -19.23 -9.66 7.57
CA GLU A 182 -20.38 -9.50 6.68
C GLU A 182 -20.49 -8.06 6.17
N ASP A 183 -20.40 -7.04 7.05
CA ASP A 183 -20.40 -5.64 6.64
C ASP A 183 -19.19 -5.28 5.75
N ILE A 184 -17.98 -5.81 6.03
CA ILE A 184 -16.83 -5.60 5.15
C ILE A 184 -17.09 -6.13 3.75
N TYR A 185 -17.64 -7.35 3.62
CA TYR A 185 -17.98 -7.93 2.31
C TYR A 185 -19.08 -7.16 1.60
N ASP A 186 -20.14 -6.80 2.31
CA ASP A 186 -21.26 -6.01 1.75
C ASP A 186 -20.75 -4.62 1.28
N TYR A 187 -19.87 -3.99 2.05
CA TYR A 187 -19.27 -2.71 1.67
C TYR A 187 -18.30 -2.86 0.49
N CYS A 188 -17.54 -3.95 0.41
CA CYS A 188 -16.69 -4.24 -0.73
C CYS A 188 -17.50 -4.50 -1.99
N ASP A 189 -18.58 -5.28 -1.91
CA ASP A 189 -19.46 -5.56 -3.04
C ASP A 189 -20.13 -4.28 -3.57
N ALA A 190 -20.69 -3.46 -2.68
CA ALA A 190 -21.29 -2.18 -3.05
C ALA A 190 -20.30 -1.22 -3.73
N GLN A 191 -19.03 -1.33 -3.41
CA GLN A 191 -17.94 -0.54 -3.99
C GLN A 191 -17.26 -1.23 -5.18
N HIS A 192 -17.64 -2.45 -5.53
CA HIS A 192 -16.96 -3.28 -6.54
C HIS A 192 -15.45 -3.43 -6.26
N LEU A 193 -15.09 -3.67 -4.99
CA LEU A 193 -13.74 -4.06 -4.60
C LEU A 193 -13.62 -5.58 -4.73
N ASP A 194 -12.70 -6.04 -5.56
CA ASP A 194 -12.58 -7.45 -5.96
C ASP A 194 -11.78 -8.26 -4.92
N VAL A 195 -12.36 -8.39 -3.72
CA VAL A 195 -11.79 -9.20 -2.64
C VAL A 195 -12.04 -10.68 -2.87
N ASP A 196 -11.10 -11.53 -2.44
CA ASP A 196 -11.13 -12.98 -2.66
C ASP A 196 -11.35 -13.74 -1.34
N THR A 197 -10.29 -13.93 -0.56
CA THR A 197 -10.29 -14.76 0.64
C THR A 197 -10.10 -13.96 1.91
N LEU A 198 -10.78 -14.39 2.98
CA LEU A 198 -10.53 -13.96 4.36
C LEU A 198 -9.91 -15.11 5.14
N SER A 199 -8.82 -14.86 5.85
CA SER A 199 -8.22 -15.83 6.77
C SER A 199 -7.83 -15.17 8.09
N HIS A 200 -7.81 -15.98 9.16
CA HIS A 200 -7.21 -15.59 10.43
C HIS A 200 -5.69 -15.75 10.34
N GLU A 201 -4.97 -14.70 10.66
CA GLU A 201 -3.52 -14.70 10.70
C GLU A 201 -2.94 -15.20 12.05
N ALA A 202 -1.62 -15.18 12.19
CA ALA A 202 -0.95 -15.74 13.35
C ALA A 202 -1.17 -14.93 14.64
N GLY A 203 -1.49 -13.63 14.56
CA GLY A 203 -1.71 -12.76 15.73
C GLY A 203 -3.13 -12.84 16.26
N ALA A 204 -3.31 -12.54 17.56
CA ALA A 204 -4.63 -12.47 18.16
C ALA A 204 -5.48 -11.37 17.51
N ALA A 205 -6.65 -11.74 16.97
CA ALA A 205 -7.54 -10.89 16.18
C ALA A 205 -6.84 -10.24 14.95
N GLN A 206 -5.84 -10.93 14.38
CA GLN A 206 -5.21 -10.55 13.13
C GLN A 206 -5.87 -11.28 11.97
N MET A 207 -6.24 -10.52 10.95
CA MET A 207 -6.94 -11.00 9.77
C MET A 207 -6.19 -10.63 8.51
N GLU A 208 -6.35 -11.42 7.46
CA GLU A 208 -5.88 -11.16 6.11
C GLU A 208 -7.03 -11.23 5.14
N ILE A 209 -7.12 -10.24 4.25
CA ILE A 209 -8.02 -10.26 3.10
C ILE A 209 -7.17 -10.11 1.83
N ASN A 210 -7.40 -11.02 0.89
CA ASN A 210 -6.72 -11.10 -0.39
C ASN A 210 -7.58 -10.48 -1.48
N PHE A 211 -6.92 -9.96 -2.52
CA PHE A 211 -7.58 -9.49 -3.73
C PHE A 211 -7.34 -10.44 -4.89
N ASN A 212 -8.31 -10.57 -5.78
CA ASN A 212 -8.08 -11.18 -7.06
C ASN A 212 -7.03 -10.41 -7.86
N HIS A 213 -6.30 -11.11 -8.73
CA HIS A 213 -5.25 -10.49 -9.52
C HIS A 213 -5.83 -9.64 -10.67
N GLY A 214 -5.21 -8.51 -10.95
CA GLY A 214 -5.69 -7.59 -11.97
C GLY A 214 -4.72 -6.49 -12.35
N ASP A 215 -5.27 -5.44 -12.95
CA ASP A 215 -4.53 -4.24 -13.35
C ASP A 215 -3.89 -3.56 -12.14
N ALA A 216 -2.64 -3.13 -12.29
CA ALA A 216 -1.86 -2.62 -11.17
C ALA A 216 -2.39 -1.28 -10.62
N LEU A 217 -2.91 -0.40 -11.47
CA LEU A 217 -3.47 0.87 -11.01
C LEU A 217 -4.82 0.67 -10.34
N ASP A 218 -5.69 -0.12 -10.96
CA ASP A 218 -7.02 -0.41 -10.41
C ASP A 218 -6.94 -1.11 -9.05
N LEU A 219 -6.05 -2.11 -8.90
CA LEU A 219 -5.88 -2.78 -7.59
C LEU A 219 -5.19 -1.90 -6.54
N ALA A 220 -4.34 -0.96 -6.94
CA ALA A 220 -3.84 0.04 -6.00
C ALA A 220 -4.95 1.00 -5.54
N ASP A 221 -5.85 1.42 -6.44
CA ASP A 221 -7.05 2.20 -6.14
C ASP A 221 -7.98 1.41 -5.18
N GLN A 222 -8.24 0.14 -5.48
CA GLN A 222 -9.07 -0.73 -4.65
C GLN A 222 -8.47 -0.94 -3.24
N THR A 223 -7.16 -1.20 -3.16
CA THR A 223 -6.46 -1.36 -1.87
C THR A 223 -6.49 -0.08 -1.03
N PHE A 224 -6.36 1.08 -1.68
CA PHE A 224 -6.48 2.38 -1.03
C PHE A 224 -7.87 2.58 -0.41
N LEU A 225 -8.94 2.29 -1.16
CA LEU A 225 -10.31 2.39 -0.67
C LEU A 225 -10.64 1.31 0.37
N PHE A 226 -10.13 0.10 0.19
CA PHE A 226 -10.34 -1.02 1.11
C PHE A 226 -9.86 -0.72 2.53
N LYS A 227 -8.68 -0.10 2.68
CA LYS A 227 -8.19 0.30 4.01
C LYS A 227 -9.16 1.23 4.74
N ARG A 228 -9.82 2.11 4.00
CA ARG A 228 -10.87 3.00 4.52
C ARG A 228 -12.13 2.20 4.88
N THR A 229 -12.57 1.30 4.01
CA THR A 229 -13.75 0.45 4.16
C THR A 229 -13.66 -0.40 5.43
N VAL A 230 -12.55 -1.09 5.63
CA VAL A 230 -12.31 -1.91 6.83
C VAL A 230 -12.32 -1.07 8.12
N ARG A 231 -11.69 0.12 8.09
CA ARG A 231 -11.73 1.01 9.26
C ARG A 231 -13.16 1.48 9.58
N GLN A 232 -13.95 1.76 8.56
CA GLN A 232 -15.32 2.20 8.76
C GLN A 232 -16.21 1.07 9.31
N ALA A 233 -16.16 -0.11 8.72
CA ALA A 233 -16.89 -1.28 9.25
C ALA A 233 -16.49 -1.57 10.70
N ALA A 234 -15.19 -1.50 11.04
CA ALA A 234 -14.72 -1.67 12.40
C ALA A 234 -15.32 -0.65 13.38
N LEU A 235 -15.44 0.62 12.97
CA LEU A 235 -16.06 1.67 13.80
C LEU A 235 -17.53 1.40 14.07
N ASP A 236 -18.27 0.87 13.09
CA ASP A 236 -19.69 0.54 13.22
C ASP A 236 -19.90 -0.62 14.23
N HIS A 237 -18.89 -1.50 14.38
CA HIS A 237 -18.83 -2.57 15.38
C HIS A 237 -18.09 -2.21 16.68
N ASN A 238 -17.83 -0.92 16.92
CA ASN A 238 -17.19 -0.41 18.15
C ASN A 238 -15.81 -1.00 18.43
N VAL A 239 -15.05 -1.32 17.39
CA VAL A 239 -13.64 -1.71 17.42
C VAL A 239 -12.82 -0.81 16.49
N HIS A 240 -11.49 -0.85 16.58
CA HIS A 240 -10.64 -0.24 15.58
C HIS A 240 -9.97 -1.34 14.73
N ALA A 241 -9.88 -1.09 13.41
CA ALA A 241 -9.00 -1.85 12.54
C ALA A 241 -7.71 -1.05 12.32
N THR A 242 -6.55 -1.68 12.57
CA THR A 242 -5.26 -1.03 12.38
C THR A 242 -4.40 -1.76 11.35
N PHE A 243 -3.84 -0.97 10.44
CA PHE A 243 -2.85 -1.41 9.45
C PHE A 243 -1.41 -1.05 9.86
N MET A 244 -1.17 -0.76 11.14
CA MET A 244 0.20 -0.58 11.65
C MET A 244 1.02 -1.84 11.38
N ALA A 245 2.26 -1.69 10.89
CA ALA A 245 3.13 -2.83 10.61
C ALA A 245 3.48 -3.64 11.88
N LYS A 246 3.52 -3.01 13.06
CA LYS A 246 3.77 -3.67 14.35
C LYS A 246 2.97 -2.99 15.45
N PRO A 247 1.65 -3.28 15.60
CA PRO A 247 0.82 -2.62 16.59
C PRO A 247 1.06 -3.08 18.01
N MET A 248 1.43 -4.35 18.22
CA MET A 248 1.62 -4.97 19.52
C MET A 248 2.98 -5.68 19.63
N GLN A 249 3.69 -5.49 20.76
CA GLN A 249 5.06 -5.95 20.94
C GLN A 249 5.20 -7.47 20.78
N ASN A 250 4.27 -8.25 21.35
CA ASN A 250 4.34 -9.72 21.42
C ASN A 250 3.47 -10.43 20.36
N GLN A 251 2.93 -9.69 19.41
CA GLN A 251 2.17 -10.22 18.27
C GLN A 251 3.00 -10.13 16.99
N PRO A 252 2.71 -10.90 15.94
CA PRO A 252 3.36 -10.71 14.64
C PRO A 252 3.09 -9.30 14.07
N GLY A 253 3.79 -8.96 13.01
CA GLY A 253 3.52 -7.73 12.25
C GLY A 253 2.47 -7.96 11.17
N SER A 254 1.96 -6.87 10.58
CA SER A 254 1.03 -6.90 9.46
C SER A 254 1.72 -6.50 8.17
N ALA A 255 1.54 -7.33 7.14
CA ALA A 255 2.08 -7.15 5.80
C ALA A 255 1.02 -6.65 4.81
N MET A 256 1.52 -6.10 3.71
CA MET A 256 0.81 -6.02 2.44
C MET A 256 1.67 -6.74 1.40
N HIS A 257 1.54 -8.07 1.30
CA HIS A 257 2.27 -8.81 0.28
C HIS A 257 1.78 -8.42 -1.11
N ILE A 258 2.69 -8.27 -2.06
CA ILE A 258 2.34 -7.92 -3.43
C ILE A 258 2.83 -9.03 -4.35
N HIS A 259 1.89 -9.82 -4.88
CA HIS A 259 2.18 -10.72 -5.98
C HIS A 259 2.29 -9.92 -7.27
N VAL A 260 3.28 -10.26 -8.09
CA VAL A 260 3.49 -9.62 -9.38
C VAL A 260 3.79 -10.66 -10.45
N SER A 261 3.11 -10.54 -11.56
CA SER A 261 3.42 -11.15 -12.84
C SER A 261 3.40 -10.10 -13.94
N VAL A 262 3.91 -10.42 -15.11
CA VAL A 262 3.92 -9.50 -16.25
C VAL A 262 3.44 -10.26 -17.49
N VAL A 263 2.55 -9.65 -18.25
CA VAL A 263 2.04 -10.22 -19.49
C VAL A 263 2.42 -9.38 -20.69
N ASP A 264 2.62 -10.02 -21.82
CA ASP A 264 2.76 -9.36 -23.11
C ASP A 264 1.39 -8.76 -23.52
N LYS A 265 1.34 -7.50 -23.89
CA LYS A 265 0.10 -6.76 -24.18
C LYS A 265 -0.66 -7.29 -25.40
N VAL A 266 0.05 -7.85 -26.36
CA VAL A 266 -0.53 -8.32 -27.62
C VAL A 266 -1.10 -9.72 -27.47
N THR A 267 -0.34 -10.61 -26.83
CA THR A 267 -0.69 -12.03 -26.72
C THR A 267 -1.41 -12.39 -25.42
N GLY A 268 -1.32 -11.55 -24.40
CA GLY A 268 -1.82 -11.83 -23.06
C GLY A 268 -1.02 -12.90 -22.29
N ARG A 269 0.09 -13.41 -22.87
CA ARG A 269 0.89 -14.48 -22.27
C ARG A 269 1.75 -13.95 -21.12
N ASN A 270 1.85 -14.73 -20.05
CA ASN A 270 2.77 -14.46 -18.96
C ASN A 270 4.21 -14.63 -19.44
N ILE A 271 4.99 -13.53 -19.39
CA ILE A 271 6.39 -13.52 -19.86
C ILE A 271 7.37 -14.23 -18.91
N PHE A 272 6.93 -14.58 -17.71
CA PHE A 272 7.77 -15.32 -16.75
C PHE A 272 7.91 -16.81 -17.08
N SER A 273 7.19 -17.31 -18.09
CA SER A 273 7.23 -18.69 -18.53
C SER A 273 7.55 -18.82 -20.00
N ASN A 274 8.41 -19.76 -20.34
CA ASN A 274 8.64 -20.23 -21.70
C ASN A 274 7.48 -21.11 -22.21
N GLU A 275 7.45 -21.42 -23.49
CA GLU A 275 6.42 -22.29 -24.11
C GLU A 275 6.40 -23.71 -23.56
N ASP A 276 7.55 -24.21 -23.13
CA ASP A 276 7.71 -25.52 -22.48
C ASP A 276 7.32 -25.52 -20.99
N GLY A 277 6.86 -24.37 -20.47
CA GLY A 277 6.52 -24.19 -19.06
C GLY A 277 7.70 -23.93 -18.12
N SER A 278 8.94 -23.92 -18.60
CA SER A 278 10.10 -23.57 -17.80
C SER A 278 10.14 -22.07 -17.45
N PRO A 279 10.85 -21.66 -16.37
CA PRO A 279 11.08 -20.24 -16.10
C PRO A 279 11.83 -19.56 -17.24
N SER A 280 11.36 -18.36 -17.65
CA SER A 280 11.99 -17.59 -18.72
C SER A 280 13.19 -16.76 -18.23
N GLU A 281 13.98 -16.22 -19.14
CA GLU A 281 15.02 -15.23 -18.77
C GLU A 281 14.40 -13.95 -18.20
N MET A 282 13.22 -13.53 -18.68
CA MET A 282 12.50 -12.36 -18.18
C MET A 282 12.11 -12.53 -16.69
N PHE A 283 11.70 -13.74 -16.28
CA PHE A 283 11.48 -14.06 -14.88
C PHE A 283 12.75 -13.87 -14.02
N THR A 284 13.89 -14.36 -14.54
CA THR A 284 15.18 -14.20 -13.87
C THR A 284 15.60 -12.73 -13.78
N HIS A 285 15.32 -11.94 -14.83
CA HIS A 285 15.60 -10.50 -14.83
C HIS A 285 14.70 -9.73 -13.86
N ALA A 286 13.42 -10.05 -13.79
CA ALA A 286 12.50 -9.48 -12.81
C ALA A 286 12.97 -9.73 -11.36
N LEU A 287 13.28 -10.97 -11.02
CA LEU A 287 13.88 -11.33 -9.71
C LEU A 287 15.18 -10.59 -9.43
N GLY A 288 16.07 -10.51 -10.43
CA GLY A 288 17.36 -9.81 -10.33
C GLY A 288 17.17 -8.31 -10.04
N GLY A 289 16.23 -7.69 -10.70
CA GLY A 289 15.85 -6.29 -10.45
C GLY A 289 15.32 -6.08 -9.04
N MET A 290 14.40 -6.94 -8.58
CA MET A 290 13.89 -6.88 -7.21
C MET A 290 15.01 -7.05 -6.17
N GLN A 291 15.91 -8.02 -6.35
CA GLN A 291 17.06 -8.20 -5.47
C GLN A 291 18.02 -7.00 -5.45
N ARG A 292 18.14 -6.28 -6.59
CA ARG A 292 19.06 -5.15 -6.72
C ARG A 292 18.49 -3.87 -6.13
N TYR A 293 17.19 -3.58 -6.33
CA TYR A 293 16.62 -2.27 -6.07
C TYR A 293 15.73 -2.18 -4.85
N LEU A 294 15.09 -3.27 -4.38
CA LEU A 294 14.13 -3.18 -3.28
C LEU A 294 14.75 -2.72 -1.96
N ALA A 295 16.05 -2.99 -1.71
CA ALA A 295 16.73 -2.48 -0.52
C ALA A 295 16.81 -0.93 -0.49
N ALA A 296 16.91 -0.29 -1.67
CA ALA A 296 16.88 1.16 -1.78
C ALA A 296 15.44 1.71 -1.85
N ALA A 297 14.50 0.97 -2.45
CA ALA A 297 13.09 1.32 -2.47
C ALA A 297 12.35 1.07 -1.13
N MET A 298 13.05 0.55 -0.13
CA MET A 298 12.51 0.13 1.16
C MET A 298 11.61 1.18 1.85
N PRO A 299 11.93 2.49 1.86
CA PRO A 299 11.10 3.50 2.53
C PRO A 299 9.68 3.60 1.94
N LEU A 300 9.48 3.24 0.67
CA LEU A 300 8.15 3.22 0.03
C LEU A 300 7.28 2.03 0.50
N MET A 301 7.92 1.00 1.05
CA MET A 301 7.30 -0.26 1.53
C MET A 301 7.28 -0.38 3.05
N ALA A 302 8.13 0.38 3.74
CA ALA A 302 8.28 0.44 5.18
C ALA A 302 8.52 1.90 5.60
N PRO A 303 7.45 2.75 5.55
CA PRO A 303 7.60 4.21 5.59
C PRO A 303 7.77 4.82 7.00
N TYR A 304 7.68 4.03 8.06
CA TYR A 304 7.72 4.51 9.44
C TYR A 304 8.75 3.75 10.28
N ILE A 305 9.21 4.34 11.38
CA ILE A 305 10.05 3.64 12.36
C ILE A 305 9.35 2.36 12.86
N ASN A 306 8.04 2.39 13.02
CA ASN A 306 7.23 1.22 13.39
C ASN A 306 7.32 0.09 12.36
N SER A 307 7.41 0.41 11.07
CA SER A 307 7.52 -0.59 9.99
C SER A 307 8.74 -1.50 10.16
N TYR A 308 9.87 -0.93 10.59
CA TYR A 308 11.10 -1.70 10.80
C TYR A 308 11.03 -2.65 12.01
N ARG A 309 10.14 -2.38 12.98
CA ARG A 309 9.91 -3.30 14.10
C ARG A 309 9.32 -4.63 13.65
N ARG A 310 8.51 -4.62 12.57
CA ARG A 310 8.03 -5.87 11.92
C ARG A 310 9.19 -6.67 11.35
N LEU A 311 10.20 -6.04 10.79
CA LEU A 311 11.30 -6.66 10.04
C LEU A 311 12.51 -7.05 10.91
N LEU A 312 12.47 -6.84 12.25
CA LEU A 312 13.59 -7.11 13.13
C LEU A 312 13.66 -8.56 13.60
N SER A 313 12.52 -9.22 13.86
CA SER A 313 12.47 -10.54 14.49
C SER A 313 12.76 -11.68 13.54
N GLY A 314 12.39 -11.55 12.26
CA GLY A 314 12.58 -12.60 11.25
C GLY A 314 11.71 -13.85 11.43
N GLU A 315 10.80 -13.87 12.41
CA GLU A 315 9.93 -15.03 12.65
C GLU A 315 8.84 -15.15 11.59
N ASP A 316 8.08 -14.09 11.35
CA ASP A 316 6.97 -14.05 10.39
C ASP A 316 7.18 -13.02 9.27
N SER A 317 8.34 -12.37 9.24
CA SER A 317 8.67 -11.31 8.27
C SER A 317 10.07 -11.48 7.71
N PRO A 318 10.28 -11.15 6.42
CA PRO A 318 11.57 -11.33 5.79
C PRO A 318 12.60 -10.32 6.28
N THR A 319 13.83 -10.74 6.46
CA THR A 319 14.99 -9.91 6.81
C THR A 319 16.00 -9.76 5.66
N ASN A 320 15.65 -10.26 4.48
CA ASN A 320 16.54 -10.37 3.33
C ASN A 320 15.78 -10.29 2.00
N LEU A 321 16.50 -10.14 0.90
CA LEU A 321 15.99 -10.16 -0.48
C LEU A 321 16.40 -11.44 -1.24
N ALA A 322 16.61 -12.55 -0.53
CA ALA A 322 16.74 -13.85 -1.19
C ALA A 322 15.39 -14.25 -1.81
N TRP A 323 15.45 -15.15 -2.78
CA TRP A 323 14.24 -15.73 -3.36
C TRP A 323 14.25 -17.26 -3.21
N GLY A 324 13.07 -17.87 -3.24
CA GLY A 324 12.93 -19.33 -3.20
C GLY A 324 11.50 -19.77 -3.53
N VAL A 325 11.40 -20.97 -4.12
CA VAL A 325 10.12 -21.61 -4.45
C VAL A 325 9.44 -22.09 -3.17
N ASP A 326 8.20 -21.66 -2.93
CA ASP A 326 7.38 -21.93 -1.72
C ASP A 326 8.09 -21.66 -0.38
N ASN A 327 9.10 -20.83 -0.38
CA ASN A 327 9.89 -20.53 0.80
C ASN A 327 9.37 -19.23 1.47
N ARG A 328 8.74 -19.34 2.64
CA ARG A 328 8.23 -18.19 3.41
C ARG A 328 9.30 -17.47 4.24
N THR A 329 10.55 -17.95 4.28
CA THR A 329 11.66 -17.32 5.03
C THR A 329 12.45 -16.30 4.21
N VAL A 330 12.06 -16.08 2.94
CA VAL A 330 12.73 -15.15 2.02
C VAL A 330 11.84 -13.94 1.72
N GLY A 331 12.45 -12.85 1.30
CA GLY A 331 11.72 -11.63 0.90
C GLY A 331 10.98 -11.75 -0.42
N LEU A 332 11.45 -12.62 -1.31
CA LEU A 332 10.87 -12.86 -2.63
C LEU A 332 10.46 -14.34 -2.75
N ARG A 333 9.21 -14.64 -2.46
CA ARG A 333 8.68 -16.00 -2.61
C ARG A 333 8.14 -16.20 -4.02
N VAL A 334 8.40 -17.37 -4.57
CA VAL A 334 7.81 -17.83 -5.84
C VAL A 334 6.84 -18.95 -5.53
N PRO A 335 5.53 -18.68 -5.45
CA PRO A 335 4.54 -19.74 -5.21
C PRO A 335 4.55 -20.77 -6.31
N ARG A 336 4.39 -22.07 -5.97
CA ARG A 336 4.18 -23.11 -6.95
C ARG A 336 2.86 -22.88 -7.67
N SER A 337 2.88 -22.88 -8.98
CA SER A 337 1.72 -22.64 -9.82
C SER A 337 1.93 -23.26 -11.21
N ALA A 338 0.86 -23.37 -11.98
CA ALA A 338 0.97 -23.61 -13.41
C ALA A 338 1.77 -22.49 -14.10
N PRO A 339 2.43 -22.76 -15.22
CA PRO A 339 3.32 -21.81 -15.91
C PRO A 339 2.66 -20.46 -16.23
N GLU A 340 1.38 -20.47 -16.62
CA GLU A 340 0.58 -19.28 -16.92
C GLU A 340 0.31 -18.39 -15.70
N HIS A 341 0.40 -18.95 -14.49
CA HIS A 341 0.18 -18.27 -13.22
C HIS A 341 1.50 -17.99 -12.46
N ARG A 342 2.66 -18.13 -13.13
CA ARG A 342 3.95 -17.86 -12.48
C ARG A 342 4.06 -16.41 -12.07
N ARG A 343 4.41 -16.19 -10.79
CA ARG A 343 4.47 -14.87 -10.16
C ARG A 343 5.56 -14.82 -9.10
N ILE A 344 5.90 -13.61 -8.71
CA ILE A 344 6.81 -13.33 -7.59
C ILE A 344 5.99 -12.63 -6.52
N GLU A 345 6.09 -13.09 -5.29
CA GLU A 345 5.51 -12.47 -4.11
C GLU A 345 6.58 -11.61 -3.42
N ASN A 346 6.38 -10.30 -3.42
CA ASN A 346 7.16 -9.37 -2.61
C ASN A 346 6.59 -9.31 -1.20
N ARG A 347 7.31 -9.87 -0.23
CA ARG A 347 6.89 -9.97 1.17
C ARG A 347 7.38 -8.82 2.05
N ILE A 348 8.10 -7.85 1.46
CA ILE A 348 8.68 -6.71 2.20
C ILE A 348 7.62 -5.68 2.63
N PRO A 349 6.64 -5.28 1.80
CA PRO A 349 5.74 -4.20 2.16
C PRO A 349 4.97 -4.49 3.45
N GLY A 350 4.91 -3.48 4.32
CA GLY A 350 4.05 -3.48 5.49
C GLY A 350 2.63 -3.03 5.14
N ALA A 351 1.65 -3.46 5.93
CA ALA A 351 0.27 -3.02 5.77
C ALA A 351 0.11 -1.50 5.96
N ASP A 352 1.05 -0.84 6.62
CA ASP A 352 1.12 0.61 6.84
C ASP A 352 1.59 1.41 5.63
N SER A 353 2.11 0.76 4.59
CA SER A 353 2.56 1.46 3.39
C SER A 353 1.40 2.06 2.58
N ASN A 354 1.72 3.12 1.83
CA ASN A 354 0.82 3.65 0.81
C ASN A 354 0.72 2.65 -0.35
N PRO A 355 -0.47 2.14 -0.72
CA PRO A 355 -0.62 1.13 -1.77
C PRO A 355 0.00 1.52 -3.10
N TYR A 356 -0.20 2.77 -3.54
CA TYR A 356 0.37 3.26 -4.80
C TYR A 356 1.90 3.22 -4.78
N LEU A 357 2.52 3.65 -3.67
CA LEU A 357 3.97 3.72 -3.55
C LEU A 357 4.61 2.34 -3.38
N ALA A 358 3.98 1.44 -2.63
CA ALA A 358 4.48 0.08 -2.46
C ALA A 358 4.40 -0.72 -3.78
N VAL A 359 3.31 -0.55 -4.54
CA VAL A 359 3.17 -1.12 -5.89
C VAL A 359 4.18 -0.49 -6.84
N ALA A 360 4.31 0.85 -6.85
CA ALA A 360 5.30 1.54 -7.68
C ALA A 360 6.74 1.07 -7.40
N ALA A 361 7.13 0.92 -6.13
CA ALA A 361 8.45 0.41 -5.73
C ALA A 361 8.69 -1.02 -6.23
N THR A 362 7.69 -1.89 -6.09
CA THR A 362 7.74 -3.28 -6.56
C THR A 362 7.89 -3.34 -8.07
N LEU A 363 7.04 -2.61 -8.80
CA LEU A 363 7.04 -2.57 -10.26
C LEU A 363 8.28 -1.87 -10.82
N ALA A 364 8.77 -0.78 -10.20
CA ALA A 364 9.99 -0.12 -10.60
C ALA A 364 11.20 -1.07 -10.56
N ALA A 365 11.31 -1.85 -9.49
CA ALA A 365 12.37 -2.85 -9.36
C ALA A 365 12.27 -3.95 -10.44
N VAL A 366 11.06 -4.44 -10.74
CA VAL A 366 10.81 -5.39 -11.83
C VAL A 366 11.17 -4.78 -13.18
N CYS A 367 10.66 -3.57 -13.49
CA CYS A 367 10.90 -2.89 -14.77
C CYS A 367 12.40 -2.67 -15.03
N LEU A 368 13.12 -2.11 -14.06
CA LEU A 368 14.56 -1.91 -14.15
C LEU A 368 15.34 -3.24 -14.31
N GLY A 369 14.86 -4.31 -13.69
CA GLY A 369 15.40 -5.64 -13.88
C GLY A 369 15.27 -6.14 -15.32
N LEU A 370 14.09 -5.95 -15.92
CA LEU A 370 13.81 -6.31 -17.31
C LEU A 370 14.61 -5.44 -18.29
N GLU A 371 14.59 -4.10 -18.15
CA GLU A 371 15.30 -3.18 -19.03
C GLU A 371 16.82 -3.38 -19.01
N ARG A 372 17.39 -3.61 -17.82
CA ARG A 372 18.85 -3.76 -17.60
C ARG A 372 19.32 -5.21 -17.65
N GLN A 373 18.43 -6.17 -17.88
CA GLN A 373 18.68 -7.61 -17.96
C GLN A 373 19.47 -8.14 -16.75
N ILE A 374 19.06 -7.76 -15.54
CA ILE A 374 19.75 -8.09 -14.30
C ILE A 374 19.44 -9.54 -13.92
N LYS A 375 20.45 -10.39 -13.88
CA LYS A 375 20.28 -11.79 -13.48
C LYS A 375 20.10 -11.95 -11.99
N ALA A 376 19.12 -12.73 -11.58
CA ALA A 376 18.89 -13.10 -10.18
C ALA A 376 20.09 -13.89 -9.62
N LYS A 377 20.36 -13.71 -8.32
CA LYS A 377 21.22 -14.60 -7.56
C LYS A 377 20.58 -15.99 -7.47
N LYS A 378 21.35 -16.99 -7.06
CA LYS A 378 20.87 -18.37 -6.89
C LYS A 378 19.67 -18.42 -5.93
N GLU A 379 18.77 -19.36 -6.18
CA GLU A 379 17.67 -19.69 -5.28
C GLU A 379 18.20 -20.10 -3.91
N ARG A 380 17.57 -19.61 -2.85
CA ARG A 380 17.88 -20.01 -1.48
C ARG A 380 17.18 -21.34 -1.15
N THR A 381 17.94 -22.37 -1.05
CA THR A 381 17.45 -23.72 -0.69
C THR A 381 17.82 -24.14 0.73
N LYS A 382 18.78 -23.45 1.38
CA LYS A 382 19.30 -23.78 2.72
C LYS A 382 19.49 -22.52 3.57
N SER A 383 19.46 -22.69 4.90
CA SER A 383 19.85 -21.63 5.86
C SER A 383 21.39 -21.44 5.84
N GLY A 384 21.87 -20.20 6.00
CA GLY A 384 23.30 -19.87 6.14
C GLY A 384 24.00 -19.36 4.88
N GLU A 385 23.30 -19.20 3.75
CA GLU A 385 23.84 -18.55 2.56
C GLU A 385 23.97 -17.04 2.72
N ASP A 386 24.95 -16.43 2.03
CA ASP A 386 25.13 -14.97 2.02
C ASP A 386 23.91 -14.27 1.43
N LEU A 387 23.25 -13.44 2.25
CA LEU A 387 21.98 -12.84 1.92
C LEU A 387 22.16 -11.35 1.64
N THR A 388 21.49 -10.86 0.61
CA THR A 388 21.26 -9.40 0.47
C THR A 388 20.35 -8.95 1.60
N THR A 389 20.92 -8.29 2.61
CA THR A 389 20.17 -7.80 3.76
C THR A 389 19.40 -6.55 3.41
N ILE A 390 18.24 -6.38 4.05
CA ILE A 390 17.47 -5.14 3.99
C ILE A 390 17.95 -4.13 5.05
N PRO A 391 17.73 -2.83 4.88
CA PRO A 391 17.93 -1.83 5.93
C PRO A 391 17.15 -2.19 7.20
N ARG A 392 17.75 -1.91 8.37
CA ARG A 392 17.15 -2.23 9.67
C ARG A 392 16.48 -1.03 10.35
N ASN A 393 16.58 0.14 9.76
CA ASN A 393 15.93 1.38 10.23
C ASN A 393 15.63 2.30 9.05
N LEU A 394 14.75 3.26 9.29
CA LEU A 394 14.26 4.19 8.29
C LEU A 394 15.38 5.06 7.71
N ASP A 395 16.25 5.63 8.55
CA ASP A 395 17.31 6.56 8.10
C ASP A 395 18.27 5.89 7.12
N THR A 396 18.72 4.65 7.46
CA THR A 396 19.58 3.86 6.54
C THR A 396 18.87 3.56 5.21
N ALA A 397 17.55 3.34 5.25
CA ALA A 397 16.77 3.08 4.05
C ALA A 397 16.61 4.34 3.20
N LEU A 398 16.33 5.49 3.80
CA LEU A 398 16.28 6.79 3.14
C LEU A 398 17.63 7.16 2.50
N ASP A 399 18.76 6.93 3.20
CA ASP A 399 20.10 7.12 2.65
C ASP A 399 20.40 6.24 1.43
N LYS A 400 19.79 5.07 1.34
CA LYS A 400 19.92 4.22 0.15
C LYS A 400 19.05 4.72 -1.00
N LEU A 401 17.81 5.13 -0.71
CA LEU A 401 16.90 5.67 -1.71
C LEU A 401 17.47 6.94 -2.34
N SER A 402 17.96 7.90 -1.53
CA SER A 402 18.52 9.17 -2.01
C SER A 402 19.77 9.02 -2.90
N LYS A 403 20.46 7.87 -2.84
CA LYS A 403 21.66 7.58 -3.64
C LYS A 403 21.41 6.68 -4.85
N GLU A 404 20.22 6.10 -4.98
CA GLU A 404 19.92 5.15 -6.07
C GLU A 404 19.31 5.86 -7.27
N THR A 405 20.17 6.39 -8.13
CA THR A 405 19.77 7.19 -9.31
C THR A 405 18.79 6.49 -10.23
N ALA A 406 18.85 5.15 -10.34
CA ALA A 406 17.91 4.41 -11.17
C ALA A 406 16.46 4.49 -10.64
N LEU A 407 16.30 4.55 -9.32
CA LEU A 407 14.98 4.78 -8.72
C LEU A 407 14.52 6.24 -8.90
N HIS A 408 15.42 7.20 -8.84
CA HIS A 408 15.11 8.60 -9.15
C HIS A 408 14.62 8.75 -10.61
N GLU A 409 15.27 8.10 -11.56
CA GLU A 409 14.87 8.13 -12.98
C GLU A 409 13.47 7.57 -13.25
N ILE A 410 13.05 6.52 -12.51
CA ILE A 410 11.77 5.85 -12.75
C ILE A 410 10.63 6.38 -11.87
N LEU A 411 10.92 6.84 -10.67
CA LEU A 411 9.94 7.37 -9.71
C LEU A 411 9.77 8.90 -9.81
N GLY A 412 10.78 9.61 -10.32
CA GLY A 412 10.87 11.07 -10.38
C GLY A 412 11.72 11.66 -9.27
N ASP A 413 12.71 12.48 -9.63
CA ASP A 413 13.63 13.16 -8.68
C ASP A 413 12.88 14.00 -7.66
N ARG A 414 11.91 14.78 -8.11
CA ARG A 414 11.12 15.68 -7.27
C ARG A 414 10.30 14.89 -6.24
N PHE A 415 9.67 13.80 -6.67
CA PHE A 415 8.94 12.90 -5.77
C PHE A 415 9.86 12.31 -4.70
N VAL A 416 11.01 11.74 -5.10
CA VAL A 416 11.95 11.12 -4.15
C VAL A 416 12.45 12.13 -3.14
N THR A 417 12.75 13.38 -3.57
CA THR A 417 13.21 14.46 -2.69
C THR A 417 12.16 14.80 -1.63
N ILE A 418 10.91 15.08 -2.04
CA ILE A 418 9.83 15.43 -1.11
C ILE A 418 9.51 14.26 -0.16
N PHE A 419 9.49 13.03 -0.68
CA PHE A 419 9.25 11.86 0.13
C PHE A 419 10.33 11.67 1.20
N ASP A 420 11.61 11.84 0.85
CA ASP A 420 12.75 11.79 1.79
C ASP A 420 12.61 12.87 2.88
N GLU A 421 12.31 14.11 2.50
CA GLU A 421 12.12 15.23 3.43
C GLU A 421 10.97 14.97 4.42
N ILE A 422 9.82 14.49 3.93
CA ILE A 422 8.67 14.13 4.77
C ILE A 422 9.07 13.04 5.77
N LYS A 423 9.71 11.96 5.30
CA LYS A 423 10.04 10.82 6.16
C LYS A 423 11.11 11.13 7.19
N ARG A 424 12.07 12.01 6.87
CA ARG A 424 13.04 12.51 7.85
C ARG A 424 12.37 13.40 8.89
N ALA A 425 11.50 14.32 8.48
CA ALA A 425 10.76 15.17 9.43
C ALA A 425 9.89 14.33 10.39
N GLU A 426 9.23 13.28 9.89
CA GLU A 426 8.47 12.33 10.74
C GLU A 426 9.40 11.55 11.69
N SER A 427 10.57 11.12 11.23
CA SER A 427 11.59 10.45 12.06
C SER A 427 12.09 11.37 13.16
N ASP A 428 12.42 12.63 12.83
CA ASP A 428 12.89 13.63 13.79
C ASP A 428 11.82 13.95 14.86
N ALA A 429 10.55 14.08 14.44
CA ALA A 429 9.45 14.26 15.38
C ALA A 429 9.30 13.07 16.33
N TYR A 430 9.43 11.84 15.83
CA TYR A 430 9.39 10.64 16.67
C TYR A 430 10.56 10.59 17.65
N LEU A 431 11.77 10.96 17.25
CA LEU A 431 12.97 10.94 18.11
C LEU A 431 12.89 11.93 19.27
N GLN A 432 11.99 12.91 19.23
CA GLN A 432 11.72 13.82 20.35
C GLN A 432 10.83 13.20 21.45
N VAL A 433 10.21 12.04 21.17
CA VAL A 433 9.31 11.38 22.11
C VAL A 433 10.11 10.54 23.10
N ILE A 434 10.06 10.90 24.40
CA ILE A 434 10.66 10.10 25.47
C ILE A 434 9.76 8.90 25.78
N SER A 435 10.21 7.71 25.43
CA SER A 435 9.42 6.49 25.53
C SER A 435 9.25 5.99 26.99
N PRO A 436 8.21 5.18 27.30
CA PRO A 436 8.09 4.49 28.58
C PRO A 436 9.32 3.62 28.89
N TRP A 437 9.91 2.97 27.90
CA TRP A 437 11.12 2.15 28.04
C TRP A 437 12.31 2.97 28.55
N GLU A 438 12.55 4.17 27.98
CA GLU A 438 13.62 5.06 28.43
C GLU A 438 13.42 5.49 29.89
N ARG A 439 12.20 5.87 30.27
CA ARG A 439 11.87 6.24 31.65
C ARG A 439 12.07 5.07 32.61
N GLU A 440 11.71 3.86 32.22
CA GLU A 440 11.82 2.68 33.09
C GLU A 440 13.27 2.24 33.26
N TYR A 441 14.03 2.16 32.19
CA TYR A 441 15.37 1.56 32.22
C TYR A 441 16.51 2.55 32.37
N LEU A 442 16.34 3.81 32.00
CA LEU A 442 17.42 4.80 32.05
C LEU A 442 17.34 5.74 33.25
N LEU A 443 16.14 5.99 33.82
CA LEU A 443 15.92 7.01 34.88
C LEU A 443 16.89 6.93 36.04
N LEU A 444 17.19 5.73 36.52
CA LEU A 444 18.05 5.49 37.67
C LEU A 444 19.32 4.69 37.34
N ASN A 445 19.52 4.30 36.09
CA ASN A 445 20.61 3.41 35.69
C ASN A 445 21.70 4.13 34.89
N VAL A 446 21.49 5.39 34.51
CA VAL A 446 22.46 6.20 33.78
C VAL A 446 22.61 7.57 34.42
#